data_e98bec19a19916e605b9756f30bc5b7a
#
_entry.id   e98bec19a19916e605b9756f30bc5b7a
#
_cell.length_a   1.000
_cell.length_b   1.000
_cell.length_c   1.000
_cell.angle_alpha   90.00
_cell.angle_beta   90.00
_cell.angle_gamma   90.00
#
_symmetry.space_group_name_H-M   'P 1'
#
loop_
_entity.id
_entity.type
_entity.pdbx_description
1 polymer ?
#
loop_
_entity_poly.entity_id
_entity_poly.type
_entity_poly.pdbx_seq_one_letter_code
_entity_poly.pdbx_strand_id
1 'polypeptide(L)'
;EMTSSLVGSEMCIRDSLYDSRDFLTNASHGYYLRIDQRFSPAFLGNKYAFSSTELTTSYYQPVWKGGVLAGQFHTLLTYGDTPWGLMATLGSSYSMRGYYEGRYRDKGAMDAQIELRQHVWKRNGVAVWAGAGTIFPRLSEFTPKHILPNYGFGYRWEFKKRVNVRLDLGFGKHQTGFIFNINEAF
;
A
#
# COMPACT_ATOMS: atom_id res chain seq x y z
N GLU A 1 -9.71 -32.18 -12.41
CA GLU A 1 -8.23 -32.37 -12.50
C GLU A 1 -7.50 -31.07 -12.79
N MET A 2 -7.44 -30.21 -11.80
CA MET A 2 -6.58 -28.99 -11.86
C MET A 2 -5.62 -28.92 -10.67
N THR A 3 -4.98 -30.02 -10.36
CA THR A 3 -4.02 -30.12 -9.27
C THR A 3 -2.56 -30.23 -9.69
N SER A 4 -2.27 -30.19 -10.99
CA SER A 4 -0.88 -30.35 -11.47
C SER A 4 -0.10 -29.06 -11.71
N SER A 5 -0.68 -27.88 -11.49
CA SER A 5 0.02 -26.62 -11.74
C SER A 5 0.65 -25.99 -10.48
N LEU A 6 0.52 -26.60 -9.32
CA LEU A 6 1.10 -26.16 -8.06
C LEU A 6 2.38 -26.91 -7.67
N VAL A 7 2.79 -27.90 -8.46
CA VAL A 7 4.04 -28.62 -8.24
C VAL A 7 5.17 -27.86 -8.92
N GLY A 8 5.95 -27.09 -8.14
CA GLY A 8 7.17 -26.45 -8.62
C GLY A 8 7.37 -24.98 -8.27
N SER A 9 6.57 -24.42 -7.38
CA SER A 9 6.82 -23.06 -6.84
C SER A 9 6.92 -23.09 -5.32
N GLU A 10 7.97 -23.69 -4.80
CA GLU A 10 8.25 -23.59 -3.37
C GLU A 10 8.87 -22.24 -3.07
N MET A 11 8.19 -21.45 -2.23
CA MET A 11 8.59 -20.12 -1.81
C MET A 11 8.73 -20.11 -0.28
N CYS A 12 9.89 -19.70 0.20
CA CYS A 12 10.11 -19.45 1.61
C CYS A 12 9.66 -18.02 1.93
N ILE A 13 8.72 -17.87 2.86
CA ILE A 13 8.21 -16.57 3.32
C ILE A 13 8.63 -16.37 4.78
N ARG A 14 9.14 -15.20 5.08
CA ARG A 14 9.44 -14.76 6.43
C ARG A 14 8.80 -13.39 6.66
N ASP A 15 7.87 -13.35 7.60
CA ASP A 15 7.14 -12.14 7.96
C ASP A 15 7.55 -11.67 9.36
N SER A 16 7.68 -10.36 9.50
CA SER A 16 7.87 -9.71 10.79
C SER A 16 6.85 -8.59 10.91
N LEU A 17 6.07 -8.61 11.99
CA LEU A 17 4.99 -7.67 12.23
C LEU A 17 5.13 -7.04 13.61
N TYR A 18 5.06 -5.71 13.66
CA TYR A 18 4.88 -4.92 14.87
C TYR A 18 3.65 -4.04 14.72
N ASP A 19 2.67 -4.20 15.60
CA ASP A 19 1.42 -3.45 15.57
C ASP A 19 1.08 -2.93 16.97
N SER A 20 1.08 -1.61 17.13
CA SER A 20 0.70 -0.90 18.36
C SER A 20 -0.52 0.01 18.16
N ARG A 21 -1.26 -0.19 17.07
CA ARG A 21 -2.46 0.60 16.77
C ARG A 21 -3.56 0.33 17.79
N ASP A 22 -4.32 1.39 18.11
CA ASP A 22 -5.49 1.30 18.99
C ASP A 22 -6.64 0.50 18.37
N PHE A 23 -6.75 0.54 17.03
CA PHE A 23 -7.80 -0.16 16.28
C PHE A 23 -7.30 -0.58 14.89
N LEU A 24 -7.63 -1.79 14.46
CA LEU A 24 -7.20 -2.34 13.17
C LEU A 24 -7.86 -1.67 11.96
N THR A 25 -9.15 -1.35 12.08
CA THR A 25 -9.97 -0.88 10.95
C THR A 25 -10.00 0.65 10.78
N ASN A 26 -9.71 1.38 11.87
CA ASN A 26 -9.67 2.84 11.88
C ASN A 26 -8.78 3.28 13.04
N ALA A 27 -7.47 3.21 12.83
CA ALA A 27 -6.47 3.60 13.79
C ALA A 27 -6.50 5.11 14.04
N SER A 28 -6.43 5.53 15.29
CA SER A 28 -6.29 6.93 15.69
C SER A 28 -4.94 7.27 16.30
N HIS A 29 -4.22 6.28 16.84
CA HIS A 29 -2.84 6.44 17.29
C HIS A 29 -2.09 5.10 17.21
N GLY A 30 -0.76 5.18 17.19
CA GLY A 30 0.12 4.01 17.21
C GLY A 30 0.97 3.88 15.94
N TYR A 31 1.70 2.79 15.89
CA TYR A 31 2.59 2.43 14.80
C TYR A 31 2.23 1.06 14.25
N TYR A 32 2.41 0.92 12.96
CA TYR A 32 2.35 -0.34 12.27
C TYR A 32 3.61 -0.52 11.44
N LEU A 33 4.26 -1.66 11.55
CA LEU A 33 5.43 -2.03 10.77
C LEU A 33 5.29 -3.49 10.35
N ARG A 34 5.37 -3.72 9.06
CA ARG A 34 5.37 -5.05 8.46
C ARG A 34 6.53 -5.18 7.48
N ILE A 35 7.28 -6.26 7.62
CA ILE A 35 8.37 -6.64 6.72
C ILE A 35 8.09 -8.05 6.25
N ASP A 36 7.84 -8.20 4.97
CA ASP A 36 7.66 -9.49 4.32
C ASP A 36 8.86 -9.78 3.43
N GLN A 37 9.48 -10.92 3.62
CA GLN A 37 10.57 -11.37 2.80
C GLN A 37 10.25 -12.71 2.16
N ARG A 38 10.33 -12.78 0.84
CA ARG A 38 10.03 -13.97 0.05
C ARG A 38 11.25 -14.40 -0.72
N PHE A 39 11.55 -15.68 -0.68
CA PHE A 39 12.66 -16.30 -1.41
C PHE A 39 12.12 -17.43 -2.27
N SER A 40 12.45 -17.40 -3.55
CA SER A 40 12.15 -18.45 -4.52
C SER A 40 13.47 -18.95 -5.14
N PRO A 41 14.22 -19.82 -4.46
CA PRO A 41 15.50 -20.28 -4.95
C PRO A 41 15.34 -21.35 -6.04
N ALA A 42 16.29 -21.40 -6.98
CA ALA A 42 16.28 -22.39 -8.07
C ALA A 42 16.44 -23.84 -7.61
N PHE A 43 17.14 -24.06 -6.48
CA PHE A 43 17.41 -25.41 -5.97
C PHE A 43 16.14 -26.15 -5.47
N LEU A 44 15.05 -25.43 -5.23
CA LEU A 44 13.72 -26.01 -4.93
C LEU A 44 12.91 -26.37 -6.17
N GLY A 45 13.53 -26.40 -7.36
CA GLY A 45 12.84 -26.71 -8.61
C GLY A 45 12.09 -25.55 -9.25
N ASN A 46 12.29 -24.32 -8.75
CA ASN A 46 11.65 -23.14 -9.31
C ASN A 46 12.28 -22.75 -10.65
N LYS A 47 11.43 -22.46 -11.64
CA LYS A 47 11.84 -21.95 -12.96
C LYS A 47 12.54 -20.58 -12.88
N TYR A 48 12.13 -19.75 -11.93
CA TYR A 48 12.63 -18.39 -11.74
C TYR A 48 13.21 -18.26 -10.34
N ALA A 49 14.48 -17.85 -10.27
CA ALA A 49 15.14 -17.58 -9.00
C ALA A 49 15.05 -16.08 -8.68
N PHE A 50 14.25 -15.74 -7.70
CA PHE A 50 14.07 -14.35 -7.27
C PHE A 50 13.87 -14.24 -5.76
N SER A 51 14.05 -13.06 -5.24
CA SER A 51 13.65 -12.70 -3.89
C SER A 51 12.89 -11.36 -3.91
N SER A 52 12.01 -11.17 -2.95
CA SER A 52 11.33 -9.88 -2.77
C SER A 52 11.32 -9.49 -1.30
N THR A 53 11.47 -8.20 -1.07
CA THR A 53 11.34 -7.58 0.25
C THR A 53 10.27 -6.50 0.16
N GLU A 54 9.23 -6.64 0.97
CA GLU A 54 8.15 -5.67 1.10
C GLU A 54 8.19 -5.08 2.51
N LEU A 55 8.20 -3.76 2.59
CA LEU A 55 8.15 -3.02 3.83
C LEU A 55 6.95 -2.10 3.79
N THR A 56 6.08 -2.22 4.79
CA THR A 56 4.98 -1.28 5.04
C THR A 56 5.13 -0.72 6.43
N THR A 57 5.13 0.59 6.56
CA THR A 57 5.10 1.27 7.85
C THR A 57 4.04 2.35 7.84
N SER A 58 3.28 2.44 8.94
CA SER A 58 2.25 3.46 9.11
C SER A 58 2.34 4.06 10.51
N TYR A 59 2.08 5.35 10.61
CA TYR A 59 2.06 6.11 11.83
C TYR A 59 0.77 6.90 11.95
N TYR A 60 0.17 6.90 13.15
CA TYR A 60 -1.10 7.56 13.43
C TYR A 60 -0.95 8.48 14.64
N GLN A 61 -1.38 9.72 14.50
CA GLN A 61 -1.32 10.73 15.53
C GLN A 61 -2.65 11.50 15.60
N PRO A 62 -3.33 11.54 16.75
CA PRO A 62 -4.43 12.48 16.95
C PRO A 62 -3.85 13.89 17.05
N VAL A 63 -4.39 14.82 16.26
CA VAL A 63 -3.91 16.20 16.18
C VAL A 63 -4.82 17.14 16.95
N TRP A 64 -6.12 16.95 16.82
CA TRP A 64 -7.16 17.69 17.55
C TRP A 64 -8.41 16.82 17.70
N LYS A 65 -9.44 17.35 18.35
CA LYS A 65 -10.67 16.60 18.59
C LYS A 65 -11.34 16.16 17.28
N GLY A 66 -11.36 14.84 17.07
CA GLY A 66 -11.90 14.21 15.86
C GLY A 66 -10.98 14.26 14.64
N GLY A 67 -9.77 14.82 14.76
CA GLY A 67 -8.77 14.88 13.70
C GLY A 67 -7.62 13.90 13.95
N VAL A 68 -7.30 13.07 12.96
CA VAL A 68 -6.18 12.12 12.96
C VAL A 68 -5.30 12.38 11.75
N LEU A 69 -4.02 12.56 11.99
CA LEU A 69 -2.99 12.57 10.95
C LEU A 69 -2.42 11.16 10.84
N ALA A 70 -2.49 10.59 9.67
CA ALA A 70 -1.92 9.29 9.36
C ALA A 70 -0.86 9.42 8.27
N GLY A 71 0.27 8.75 8.44
CA GLY A 71 1.35 8.67 7.46
C GLY A 71 1.63 7.22 7.13
N GLN A 72 1.88 6.91 5.86
CA GLN A 72 2.28 5.59 5.42
C GLN A 72 3.47 5.69 4.46
N PHE A 73 4.38 4.76 4.61
CA PHE A 73 5.44 4.48 3.65
C PHE A 73 5.38 3.00 3.28
N HIS A 74 5.45 2.74 1.99
CA HIS A 74 5.46 1.39 1.44
C HIS A 74 6.57 1.27 0.40
N THR A 75 7.24 0.13 0.39
CA THR A 75 8.20 -0.21 -0.66
C THR A 75 8.20 -1.71 -0.91
N LEU A 76 8.23 -2.09 -2.17
CA LEU A 76 8.43 -3.45 -2.63
C LEU A 76 9.64 -3.49 -3.56
N LEU A 77 10.62 -4.28 -3.20
CA LEU A 77 11.86 -4.49 -3.94
C LEU A 77 11.95 -5.95 -4.39
N THR A 78 12.20 -6.18 -5.66
CA THR A 78 12.39 -7.52 -6.20
C THR A 78 13.81 -7.66 -6.79
N TYR A 79 14.41 -8.81 -6.57
CA TYR A 79 15.77 -9.12 -6.98
C TYR A 79 15.81 -10.44 -7.75
N GLY A 80 16.72 -10.54 -8.71
CA GLY A 80 16.89 -11.74 -9.55
C GLY A 80 15.93 -11.76 -10.74
N ASP A 81 15.57 -12.98 -11.18
CA ASP A 81 14.69 -13.21 -12.34
C ASP A 81 13.22 -13.22 -11.93
N THR A 82 12.75 -12.06 -11.52
CA THR A 82 11.37 -11.91 -11.07
C THR A 82 10.39 -12.03 -12.25
N PRO A 83 9.41 -12.96 -12.21
CA PRO A 83 8.36 -13.04 -13.21
C PRO A 83 7.57 -11.73 -13.29
N TRP A 84 7.15 -11.37 -14.50
CA TRP A 84 6.43 -10.11 -14.74
C TRP A 84 5.22 -9.91 -13.82
N GLY A 85 4.46 -10.98 -13.55
CA GLY A 85 3.29 -10.92 -12.66
C GLY A 85 3.61 -10.64 -11.19
N LEU A 86 4.86 -10.84 -10.75
CA LEU A 86 5.31 -10.64 -9.36
C LEU A 86 6.18 -9.40 -9.18
N MET A 87 6.40 -8.61 -10.23
CA MET A 87 7.10 -7.34 -10.14
C MET A 87 6.30 -6.33 -9.31
N ALA A 88 7.00 -5.37 -8.73
CA ALA A 88 6.40 -4.30 -7.96
C ALA A 88 5.49 -3.42 -8.82
N THR A 89 4.31 -3.11 -8.32
CA THR A 89 3.33 -2.25 -8.98
C THR A 89 3.03 -1.02 -8.13
N LEU A 90 2.72 0.08 -8.80
CA LEU A 90 2.28 1.31 -8.15
C LEU A 90 0.78 1.52 -8.41
N GLY A 91 0.09 1.99 -7.38
CA GLY A 91 -1.36 2.22 -7.43
C GLY A 91 -2.18 1.06 -6.90
N SER A 92 -3.04 1.36 -5.94
CA SER A 92 -3.99 0.41 -5.35
C SER A 92 -5.15 1.16 -4.71
N SER A 93 -6.10 0.43 -4.13
CA SER A 93 -7.17 1.04 -3.32
C SER A 93 -6.65 1.62 -1.99
N TYR A 94 -5.44 1.32 -1.59
CA TYR A 94 -4.85 1.69 -0.29
C TYR A 94 -3.75 2.73 -0.42
N SER A 95 -2.90 2.58 -1.40
CA SER A 95 -1.76 3.45 -1.66
C SER A 95 -1.81 3.98 -3.09
N MET A 96 -1.34 5.21 -3.30
CA MET A 96 -1.34 5.87 -4.61
C MET A 96 -2.73 5.85 -5.28
N ARG A 97 -3.76 6.12 -4.51
CA ARG A 97 -5.17 6.15 -4.92
C ARG A 97 -5.38 7.13 -6.07
N GLY A 98 -6.00 6.69 -7.16
CA GLY A 98 -6.14 7.46 -8.39
C GLY A 98 -5.27 6.95 -9.53
N TYR A 99 -4.28 6.10 -9.24
CA TYR A 99 -3.53 5.38 -10.24
C TYR A 99 -4.13 4.00 -10.48
N TYR A 100 -4.21 3.62 -11.76
CA TYR A 100 -4.65 2.27 -12.12
C TYR A 100 -3.57 1.27 -11.76
N GLU A 101 -3.95 0.24 -11.00
CA GLU A 101 -3.04 -0.80 -10.53
C GLU A 101 -2.38 -1.54 -11.72
N GLY A 102 -1.07 -1.70 -11.64
CA GLY A 102 -0.29 -2.38 -12.67
C GLY A 102 0.08 -1.55 -13.89
N ARG A 103 -0.38 -0.28 -14.01
CA ARG A 103 0.05 0.62 -15.07
C ARG A 103 1.55 0.97 -14.96
N TYR A 104 2.00 1.16 -13.73
CA TYR A 104 3.39 1.40 -13.41
C TYR A 104 3.93 0.17 -12.71
N ARG A 105 4.88 -0.49 -13.36
CA ARG A 105 5.44 -1.75 -12.90
C ARG A 105 6.93 -1.81 -13.20
N ASP A 106 7.71 -2.22 -12.19
CA ASP A 106 9.15 -2.41 -12.32
C ASP A 106 9.65 -3.37 -11.22
N LYS A 107 10.96 -3.59 -11.11
CA LYS A 107 11.55 -4.42 -10.06
C LYS A 107 11.47 -3.78 -8.67
N GLY A 108 11.39 -2.46 -8.59
CA GLY A 108 11.19 -1.72 -7.35
C GLY A 108 10.06 -0.71 -7.48
N ALA A 109 9.23 -0.60 -6.44
CA ALA A 109 8.27 0.46 -6.24
C ALA A 109 8.40 1.01 -4.82
N MET A 110 8.22 2.32 -4.68
CA MET A 110 8.26 3.02 -3.41
C MET A 110 7.21 4.11 -3.42
N ASP A 111 6.44 4.23 -2.36
CA ASP A 111 5.46 5.28 -2.19
C ASP A 111 5.34 5.74 -0.73
N ALA A 112 4.96 6.98 -0.58
CA ALA A 112 4.66 7.58 0.70
C ALA A 112 3.42 8.45 0.59
N GLN A 113 2.57 8.43 1.62
CA GLN A 113 1.38 9.27 1.67
C GLN A 113 1.10 9.75 3.09
N ILE A 114 0.48 10.91 3.17
CA ILE A 114 -0.02 11.51 4.40
C ILE A 114 -1.51 11.75 4.21
N GLU A 115 -2.31 11.36 5.18
CA GLU A 115 -3.76 11.50 5.18
C GLU A 115 -4.22 12.20 6.46
N LEU A 116 -5.02 13.23 6.32
CA LEU A 116 -5.73 13.88 7.41
C LEU A 116 -7.18 13.43 7.39
N ARG A 117 -7.59 12.74 8.44
CA ARG A 117 -8.96 12.27 8.67
C ARG A 117 -9.64 13.19 9.67
N GLN A 118 -10.83 13.69 9.35
CA GLN A 118 -11.62 14.52 10.24
C GLN A 118 -13.02 13.95 10.42
N HIS A 119 -13.36 13.62 11.65
CA HIS A 119 -14.75 13.36 12.02
C HIS A 119 -15.49 14.68 12.09
N VAL A 120 -16.57 14.83 11.32
CA VAL A 120 -17.30 16.10 11.19
C VAL A 120 -18.56 16.11 12.05
N TRP A 121 -19.45 15.15 11.85
CA TRP A 121 -20.75 15.15 12.53
C TRP A 121 -21.38 13.75 12.57
N LYS A 122 -21.82 13.32 13.75
CA LYS A 122 -22.45 12.01 14.01
C LYS A 122 -21.61 10.85 13.44
N ARG A 123 -21.99 10.34 12.27
CA ARG A 123 -21.35 9.21 11.57
C ARG A 123 -20.59 9.65 10.33
N ASN A 124 -20.44 10.95 10.12
CA ASN A 124 -19.86 11.51 8.91
C ASN A 124 -18.46 12.04 9.19
N GLY A 125 -17.55 11.71 8.32
CA GLY A 125 -16.18 12.21 8.32
C GLY A 125 -15.72 12.52 6.90
N VAL A 126 -14.62 13.22 6.83
CA VAL A 126 -13.91 13.51 5.57
C VAL A 126 -12.43 13.17 5.73
N ALA A 127 -11.80 12.85 4.64
CA ALA A 127 -10.37 12.66 4.58
C ALA A 127 -9.79 13.41 3.39
N VAL A 128 -8.60 13.94 3.55
CA VAL A 128 -7.79 14.50 2.47
C VAL A 128 -6.40 13.89 2.56
N TRP A 129 -5.80 13.62 1.43
CA TRP A 129 -4.45 13.05 1.39
C TRP A 129 -3.62 13.64 0.28
N ALA A 130 -2.33 13.55 0.49
CA ALA A 130 -1.31 13.77 -0.51
C ALA A 130 -0.22 12.72 -0.37
N GLY A 131 0.36 12.34 -1.48
CA GLY A 131 1.42 11.34 -1.51
C GLY A 131 2.22 11.43 -2.81
N ALA A 132 3.23 10.61 -2.85
CA ALA A 132 4.08 10.48 -4.02
C ALA A 132 4.65 9.07 -4.08
N GLY A 133 4.84 8.57 -5.28
CA GLY A 133 5.46 7.27 -5.49
C GLY A 133 6.32 7.25 -6.75
N THR A 134 7.14 6.23 -6.85
CA THR A 134 8.03 6.01 -7.98
C THR A 134 8.28 4.53 -8.19
N ILE A 135 8.64 4.17 -9.41
CA ILE A 135 9.15 2.85 -9.77
C ILE A 135 10.58 2.97 -10.30
N PHE A 136 11.37 1.93 -10.13
CA PHE A 136 12.76 1.90 -10.57
C PHE A 136 13.22 0.46 -10.83
N PRO A 137 14.17 0.24 -11.78
CA PRO A 137 14.66 -1.10 -12.10
C PRO A 137 15.61 -1.66 -11.02
N ARG A 138 16.34 -0.77 -10.32
CA ARG A 138 17.24 -1.10 -9.21
C ARG A 138 17.30 0.05 -8.21
N LEU A 139 17.53 -0.28 -6.95
CA LEU A 139 17.64 0.73 -5.89
C LEU A 139 18.77 1.74 -6.14
N SER A 140 19.87 1.30 -6.79
CA SER A 140 20.98 2.17 -7.19
C SER A 140 20.62 3.14 -8.33
N GLU A 141 19.57 2.85 -9.08
CA GLU A 141 19.09 3.66 -10.22
C GLU A 141 17.88 4.53 -9.83
N PHE A 142 17.60 4.62 -8.55
CA PHE A 142 16.57 5.51 -8.03
C PHE A 142 16.85 6.94 -8.48
N THR A 143 15.89 7.53 -9.19
CA THR A 143 15.98 8.90 -9.68
C THR A 143 14.72 9.67 -9.35
N PRO A 144 14.81 10.80 -8.63
CA PRO A 144 13.65 11.59 -8.23
C PRO A 144 12.90 12.25 -9.39
N LYS A 145 13.42 12.16 -10.63
CA LYS A 145 12.79 12.73 -11.83
C LYS A 145 11.47 12.07 -12.23
N HIS A 146 11.21 10.85 -11.79
CA HIS A 146 10.01 10.07 -12.14
C HIS A 146 9.02 9.93 -10.98
N ILE A 147 9.03 10.88 -10.05
CA ILE A 147 8.07 10.91 -8.96
C ILE A 147 6.67 11.21 -9.52
N LEU A 148 5.73 10.35 -9.17
CA LEU A 148 4.32 10.45 -9.52
C LEU A 148 3.56 11.01 -8.32
N PRO A 149 3.02 12.22 -8.38
CA PRO A 149 2.23 12.79 -7.29
C PRO A 149 0.85 12.14 -7.21
N ASN A 150 0.33 12.01 -6.02
CA ASN A 150 -1.02 11.55 -5.73
C ASN A 150 -1.66 12.47 -4.69
N TYR A 151 -2.91 12.86 -4.90
CA TYR A 151 -3.69 13.62 -3.93
C TYR A 151 -5.18 13.34 -4.13
N GLY A 152 -5.96 13.64 -3.14
CA GLY A 152 -7.39 13.45 -3.25
C GLY A 152 -8.13 13.77 -1.97
N PHE A 153 -9.42 13.54 -2.02
CA PHE A 153 -10.31 13.68 -0.90
C PHE A 153 -11.32 12.54 -0.87
N GLY A 154 -11.83 12.26 0.31
CA GLY A 154 -12.79 11.19 0.48
C GLY A 154 -13.81 11.49 1.57
N TYR A 155 -14.95 10.84 1.42
CA TYR A 155 -16.02 10.84 2.39
C TYR A 155 -15.98 9.55 3.21
N ARG A 156 -16.27 9.66 4.49
CA ARG A 156 -16.31 8.56 5.45
C ARG A 156 -17.67 8.50 6.10
N TRP A 157 -18.29 7.34 6.04
CA TRP A 157 -19.54 7.08 6.75
C TRP A 157 -19.34 5.93 7.73
N GLU A 158 -19.44 6.20 9.03
CA GLU A 158 -19.32 5.21 10.09
C GLU A 158 -20.56 4.32 10.12
N PHE A 159 -20.49 3.18 9.46
CA PHE A 159 -21.56 2.17 9.46
C PHE A 159 -21.71 1.52 10.83
N LYS A 160 -20.60 1.11 11.42
CA LYS A 160 -20.49 0.55 12.77
C LYS A 160 -19.33 1.24 13.47
N LYS A 161 -19.33 1.25 14.82
CA LYS A 161 -18.27 1.87 15.61
C LYS A 161 -16.87 1.46 15.10
N ARG A 162 -16.09 2.45 14.63
CA ARG A 162 -14.75 2.27 14.06
C ARG A 162 -14.70 1.47 12.75
N VAL A 163 -15.83 1.29 12.07
CA VAL A 163 -15.89 0.68 10.73
C VAL A 163 -16.52 1.69 9.78
N ASN A 164 -15.72 2.21 8.86
CA ASN A 164 -16.13 3.25 7.92
C ASN A 164 -16.39 2.66 6.53
N VAL A 165 -17.43 3.13 5.89
CA VAL A 165 -17.59 3.04 4.44
C VAL A 165 -16.85 4.25 3.86
N ARG A 166 -16.01 3.99 2.90
CA ARG A 166 -15.08 4.95 2.30
C ARG A 166 -15.42 5.19 0.84
N LEU A 167 -15.54 6.45 0.48
CA LEU A 167 -15.68 6.93 -0.91
C LEU A 167 -14.52 7.89 -1.16
N ASP A 168 -13.58 7.50 -1.98
CA ASP A 168 -12.38 8.28 -2.28
C ASP A 168 -12.35 8.71 -3.74
N LEU A 169 -12.00 9.96 -3.98
CA LEU A 169 -11.68 10.51 -5.30
C LEU A 169 -10.21 10.91 -5.33
N GLY A 170 -9.41 10.09 -5.99
CA GLY A 170 -7.96 10.27 -6.10
C GLY A 170 -7.55 10.81 -7.46
N PHE A 171 -6.56 11.69 -7.45
CA PHE A 171 -5.99 12.31 -8.63
C PHE A 171 -4.51 11.93 -8.74
N GLY A 172 -4.14 11.46 -9.91
CA GLY A 172 -2.76 11.18 -10.27
C GLY A 172 -2.37 11.94 -11.54
N LYS A 173 -1.15 11.74 -12.00
CA LYS A 173 -0.68 12.33 -13.27
C LYS A 173 -1.47 11.76 -14.45
N HIS A 174 -2.32 12.61 -15.07
CA HIS A 174 -3.17 12.26 -16.22
C HIS A 174 -4.19 11.14 -15.96
N GLN A 175 -4.62 10.95 -14.71
CA GLN A 175 -5.66 9.98 -14.39
C GLN A 175 -6.36 10.34 -13.07
N THR A 176 -7.59 9.85 -12.95
CA THR A 176 -8.44 10.03 -11.79
C THR A 176 -9.06 8.68 -11.45
N GLY A 177 -9.12 8.33 -10.17
CA GLY A 177 -9.71 7.09 -9.70
C GLY A 177 -10.80 7.37 -8.66
N PHE A 178 -11.91 6.66 -8.80
CA PHE A 178 -12.95 6.59 -7.77
C PHE A 178 -12.84 5.24 -7.06
N ILE A 179 -12.81 5.26 -5.73
CA ILE A 179 -12.68 4.07 -4.92
C ILE A 179 -13.83 4.01 -3.92
N PHE A 180 -14.54 2.90 -3.92
CA PHE A 180 -15.48 2.51 -2.89
C PHE A 180 -14.90 1.34 -2.11
N ASN A 181 -14.79 1.47 -0.80
CA ASN A 181 -14.25 0.41 0.06
C ASN A 181 -14.81 0.50 1.47
N ILE A 182 -14.58 -0.54 2.27
CA ILE A 182 -14.89 -0.59 3.69
C ILE A 182 -13.57 -0.52 4.45
N ASN A 183 -13.57 0.14 5.61
CA ASN A 183 -12.40 0.50 6.44
C ASN A 183 -11.54 1.62 5.84
N GLU A 184 -10.56 2.08 6.62
CA GLU A 184 -9.63 3.11 6.16
C GLU A 184 -8.60 2.56 5.18
N ALA A 185 -7.84 3.46 4.54
CA ALA A 185 -6.88 3.06 3.52
C ALA A 185 -5.67 2.32 4.12
N PHE A 186 -5.28 2.71 5.34
CA PHE A 186 -4.16 2.11 6.08
C PHE A 186 -4.31 2.41 7.57
#